data_87b6ceec220833732515451525f66030
#
_entry.id   87b6ceec220833732515451525f66030
#
_cell.length_a   1.000
_cell.length_b   1.000
_cell.length_c   1.000
_cell.angle_alpha   90.00
_cell.angle_beta   90.00
_cell.angle_gamma   90.00
#
_symmetry.space_group_name_H-M   'P 1'
#
loop_
_entity.id
_entity.type
_entity.pdbx_description
1 polymer ?
#
loop_
_entity_poly.entity_id
_entity_poly.type
_entity_poly.pdbx_seq_one_letter_code
_entity_poly.pdbx_strand_id
1 'polypeptide(L)'
;CFIFFISPVGFVISSLFGAYSDNWSHLYNYVLGSYIKNSIYLVAGVLILVSIIGVSTAWLVTNYDFFCKNILEWALILPLAVPPYILAYTFTGLFDTYGTANNLVRDIFNLSNEFALFPKVRNVPGAIIVFSFTLYPYVYLVSRMAFINQSRSILESGRTLGLNRLEVFYRLAVPMIRPAVIAGLMLVAMETLSDFGAVDHFAISTFTTGIFRTWYGMYDIHTAKQLAS
;
A
#
# COMPACT_ATOMS: atom_id res chain seq x y z
N CYS A 1 -25.73 -4.14 20.42
CA CYS A 1 -24.50 -3.65 19.78
C CYS A 1 -24.19 -4.34 18.44
N PHE A 2 -24.22 -5.69 18.35
CA PHE A 2 -23.87 -6.46 17.15
C PHE A 2 -24.73 -6.10 15.90
N ILE A 3 -26.05 -5.98 16.08
CA ILE A 3 -27.00 -5.60 15.01
C ILE A 3 -26.67 -4.22 14.43
N PHE A 4 -26.26 -3.28 15.27
CA PHE A 4 -25.91 -1.92 14.85
C PHE A 4 -24.69 -1.86 13.92
N PHE A 5 -23.68 -2.74 14.17
CA PHE A 5 -22.47 -2.80 13.33
C PHE A 5 -22.68 -3.59 12.03
N ILE A 6 -23.60 -4.59 12.04
CA ILE A 6 -23.87 -5.40 10.85
C ILE A 6 -24.89 -4.73 9.91
N SER A 7 -25.76 -3.86 10.43
CA SER A 7 -26.82 -3.26 9.61
C SER A 7 -26.33 -2.48 8.39
N PRO A 8 -25.26 -1.66 8.44
CA PRO A 8 -24.75 -0.98 7.24
C PRO A 8 -24.21 -1.96 6.19
N VAL A 9 -23.48 -2.99 6.63
CA VAL A 9 -22.94 -4.02 5.75
C VAL A 9 -24.06 -4.84 5.12
N GLY A 10 -25.04 -5.25 5.92
CA GLY A 10 -26.23 -5.95 5.42
C GLY A 10 -27.03 -5.14 4.40
N PHE A 11 -27.10 -3.81 4.62
CA PHE A 11 -27.80 -2.90 3.69
C PHE A 11 -27.04 -2.78 2.35
N VAL A 12 -25.71 -2.71 2.37
CA VAL A 12 -24.89 -2.69 1.15
C VAL A 12 -25.03 -4.02 0.41
N ILE A 13 -24.89 -5.17 1.11
CA ILE A 13 -25.02 -6.50 0.49
C ILE A 13 -26.44 -6.72 -0.06
N SER A 14 -27.49 -6.24 0.61
CA SER A 14 -28.86 -6.37 0.13
C SER A 14 -29.11 -5.65 -1.21
N SER A 15 -28.27 -4.64 -1.54
CA SER A 15 -28.38 -3.93 -2.81
C SER A 15 -28.04 -4.81 -4.04
N LEU A 16 -27.30 -5.91 -3.85
CA LEU A 16 -27.03 -6.89 -4.93
C LEU A 16 -28.31 -7.55 -5.47
N PHE A 17 -29.34 -7.67 -4.65
CA PHE A 17 -30.63 -8.28 -5.03
C PHE A 17 -31.62 -7.25 -5.59
N GLY A 18 -31.22 -5.98 -5.71
CA GLY A 18 -32.04 -4.92 -6.28
C GLY A 18 -32.01 -4.90 -7.81
N ALA A 19 -32.92 -4.10 -8.40
CA ALA A 19 -32.95 -3.90 -9.84
C ALA A 19 -31.67 -3.20 -10.31
N TYR A 20 -31.12 -3.64 -11.43
CA TYR A 20 -29.97 -3.00 -12.07
C TYR A 20 -30.42 -1.76 -12.84
N SER A 21 -29.69 -0.66 -12.68
CA SER A 21 -29.94 0.57 -13.44
C SER A 21 -29.33 0.49 -14.84
N ASP A 22 -29.78 1.38 -15.75
CA ASP A 22 -29.22 1.47 -17.11
C ASP A 22 -27.73 1.79 -17.10
N ASN A 23 -27.24 2.43 -16.05
CA ASN A 23 -25.82 2.74 -15.87
C ASN A 23 -24.93 1.48 -15.77
N TRP A 24 -25.48 0.33 -15.35
CA TRP A 24 -24.73 -0.92 -15.26
C TRP A 24 -24.21 -1.40 -16.62
N SER A 25 -24.99 -1.25 -17.68
CA SER A 25 -24.55 -1.65 -19.02
C SER A 25 -23.31 -0.86 -19.46
N HIS A 26 -23.29 0.44 -19.17
CA HIS A 26 -22.14 1.31 -19.45
C HIS A 26 -20.93 0.96 -18.56
N LEU A 27 -21.14 0.80 -17.26
CA LEU A 27 -20.08 0.45 -16.32
C LEU A 27 -19.42 -0.88 -16.67
N TYR A 28 -20.22 -1.91 -16.93
CA TYR A 28 -19.74 -3.25 -17.27
C TYR A 28 -18.90 -3.26 -18.55
N ASN A 29 -19.39 -2.61 -19.61
CA ASN A 29 -18.73 -2.66 -20.91
C ASN A 29 -17.49 -1.78 -21.02
N TYR A 30 -17.41 -0.66 -20.31
CA TYR A 30 -16.38 0.35 -20.56
C TYR A 30 -15.46 0.62 -19.38
N VAL A 31 -15.90 0.42 -18.15
CA VAL A 31 -15.17 0.95 -16.97
C VAL A 31 -14.75 -0.14 -15.99
N LEU A 32 -15.57 -1.15 -15.76
CA LEU A 32 -15.35 -2.19 -14.75
C LEU A 32 -14.01 -2.92 -14.94
N GLY A 33 -13.66 -3.24 -16.19
CA GLY A 33 -12.40 -3.89 -16.51
C GLY A 33 -11.17 -3.06 -16.10
N SER A 34 -11.25 -1.73 -16.24
CA SER A 34 -10.15 -0.83 -15.80
C SER A 34 -10.09 -0.72 -14.28
N TYR A 35 -11.24 -0.70 -13.58
CA TYR A 35 -11.28 -0.70 -12.12
C TYR A 35 -10.64 -1.95 -11.54
N ILE A 36 -11.00 -3.14 -12.05
CA ILE A 36 -10.43 -4.41 -11.63
C ILE A 36 -8.92 -4.42 -11.87
N LYS A 37 -8.50 -4.11 -13.09
CA LYS A 37 -7.09 -4.12 -13.48
C LYS A 37 -6.25 -3.20 -12.60
N ASN A 38 -6.66 -1.93 -12.47
CA ASN A 38 -5.91 -0.94 -11.71
C ASN A 38 -5.88 -1.26 -10.21
N SER A 39 -7.00 -1.73 -9.63
CA SER A 39 -7.02 -2.13 -8.22
C SER A 39 -6.10 -3.32 -7.96
N ILE A 40 -6.10 -4.35 -8.83
CA ILE A 40 -5.21 -5.51 -8.70
C ILE A 40 -3.74 -5.08 -8.84
N TYR A 41 -3.40 -4.27 -9.85
CA TYR A 41 -2.03 -3.78 -10.05
C TYR A 41 -1.54 -2.95 -8.87
N LEU A 42 -2.39 -2.03 -8.37
CA LEU A 42 -2.06 -1.19 -7.23
C LEU A 42 -1.79 -2.06 -5.99
N VAL A 43 -2.75 -2.91 -5.61
CA VAL A 43 -2.64 -3.75 -4.42
C VAL A 43 -1.45 -4.71 -4.54
N ALA A 44 -1.31 -5.44 -5.65
CA ALA A 44 -0.21 -6.38 -5.83
C ALA A 44 1.16 -5.68 -5.75
N GLY A 45 1.31 -4.52 -6.41
CA GLY A 45 2.54 -3.74 -6.37
C GLY A 45 2.88 -3.26 -4.97
N VAL A 46 1.90 -2.73 -4.24
CA VAL A 46 2.06 -2.29 -2.85
C VAL A 46 2.44 -3.47 -1.96
N LEU A 47 1.72 -4.59 -2.02
CA LEU A 47 1.99 -5.77 -1.18
C LEU A 47 3.41 -6.33 -1.40
N ILE A 48 3.89 -6.35 -2.64
CA ILE A 48 5.27 -6.79 -2.95
C ILE A 48 6.28 -5.84 -2.29
N LEU A 49 6.15 -4.52 -2.50
CA LEU A 49 7.12 -3.56 -1.97
C LEU A 49 7.09 -3.49 -0.44
N VAL A 50 5.91 -3.48 0.19
CA VAL A 50 5.83 -3.44 1.66
C VAL A 50 6.36 -4.72 2.29
N SER A 51 6.21 -5.88 1.62
CA SER A 51 6.82 -7.14 2.08
C SER A 51 8.33 -7.04 2.10
N ILE A 52 8.92 -6.55 1.01
CA ILE A 52 10.38 -6.40 0.89
C ILE A 52 10.90 -5.41 1.93
N ILE A 53 10.31 -4.22 2.01
CA ILE A 53 10.76 -3.18 2.93
C ILE A 53 10.49 -3.59 4.39
N GLY A 54 9.26 -4.00 4.71
CA GLY A 54 8.83 -4.28 6.08
C GLY A 54 9.55 -5.49 6.69
N VAL A 55 9.64 -6.60 5.96
CA VAL A 55 10.31 -7.81 6.46
C VAL A 55 11.81 -7.61 6.57
N SER A 56 12.44 -6.97 5.57
CA SER A 56 13.89 -6.72 5.58
C SER A 56 14.30 -5.79 6.71
N THR A 57 13.59 -4.69 6.91
CA THR A 57 13.87 -3.73 8.00
C THR A 57 13.60 -4.35 9.36
N ALA A 58 12.53 -5.14 9.51
CA ALA A 58 12.25 -5.88 10.75
C ALA A 58 13.37 -6.86 11.10
N TRP A 59 13.87 -7.60 10.10
CA TRP A 59 14.98 -8.53 10.29
C TRP A 59 16.27 -7.82 10.71
N LEU A 60 16.61 -6.72 10.01
CA LEU A 60 17.82 -5.94 10.31
C LEU A 60 17.82 -5.41 11.73
N VAL A 61 16.72 -4.77 12.13
CA VAL A 61 16.58 -4.17 13.46
C VAL A 61 16.55 -5.24 14.57
N THR A 62 16.01 -6.42 14.32
CA THR A 62 15.91 -7.47 15.34
C THR A 62 17.20 -8.24 15.52
N ASN A 63 17.93 -8.54 14.44
CA ASN A 63 19.04 -9.50 14.46
C ASN A 63 20.43 -8.86 14.37
N TYR A 64 20.54 -7.56 14.16
CA TYR A 64 21.82 -6.86 14.07
C TYR A 64 21.87 -5.69 15.05
N ASP A 65 23.06 -5.45 15.57
CA ASP A 65 23.38 -4.27 16.37
C ASP A 65 24.20 -3.30 15.51
N PHE A 66 23.72 -2.06 15.40
CA PHE A 66 24.35 -1.01 14.63
C PHE A 66 24.11 0.34 15.28
N PHE A 67 24.91 1.33 14.88
CA PHE A 67 24.78 2.69 15.37
C PHE A 67 23.38 3.25 15.11
N CYS A 68 22.78 3.92 16.11
CA CYS A 68 21.42 4.48 16.07
C CYS A 68 20.26 3.48 15.92
N LYS A 69 20.45 2.18 16.19
CA LYS A 69 19.40 1.16 16.11
C LYS A 69 18.11 1.58 16.83
N ASN A 70 18.23 2.07 18.09
CA ASN A 70 17.07 2.46 18.90
C ASN A 70 16.29 3.63 18.28
N ILE A 71 16.97 4.55 17.62
CA ILE A 71 16.32 5.66 16.91
C ILE A 71 15.63 5.14 15.65
N LEU A 72 16.30 4.26 14.90
CA LEU A 72 15.74 3.71 13.67
C LEU A 72 14.52 2.83 13.94
N GLU A 73 14.48 2.08 15.04
CA GLU A 73 13.31 1.29 15.44
C GLU A 73 12.02 2.11 15.48
N TRP A 74 12.09 3.32 16.03
CA TRP A 74 10.95 4.25 16.12
C TRP A 74 10.75 5.04 14.83
N ALA A 75 11.82 5.45 14.18
CA ALA A 75 11.75 6.19 12.93
C ALA A 75 11.06 5.39 11.82
N LEU A 76 11.20 4.07 11.78
CA LEU A 76 10.54 3.19 10.82
C LEU A 76 9.00 3.13 11.00
N ILE A 77 8.48 3.56 12.15
CA ILE A 77 7.03 3.61 12.42
C ILE A 77 6.43 4.96 12.04
N LEU A 78 7.25 6.03 11.98
CA LEU A 78 6.78 7.39 11.73
C LEU A 78 5.89 7.57 10.48
N PRO A 79 6.13 6.87 9.35
CA PRO A 79 5.27 7.03 8.19
C PRO A 79 3.79 6.72 8.44
N LEU A 80 3.45 5.86 9.41
CA LEU A 80 2.05 5.61 9.80
C LEU A 80 1.33 6.85 10.38
N ALA A 81 2.07 7.82 10.88
CA ALA A 81 1.49 9.06 11.39
C ALA A 81 1.00 9.99 10.28
N VAL A 82 1.41 9.75 9.03
CA VAL A 82 1.06 10.59 7.89
C VAL A 82 0.07 9.85 7.00
N PRO A 83 -1.16 10.35 6.83
CA PRO A 83 -2.12 9.74 5.92
C PRO A 83 -1.60 9.65 4.48
N PRO A 84 -1.91 8.55 3.74
CA PRO A 84 -1.40 8.33 2.37
C PRO A 84 -1.66 9.49 1.42
N TYR A 85 -2.82 10.16 1.51
CA TYR A 85 -3.15 11.27 0.64
C TYR A 85 -2.24 12.51 0.84
N ILE A 86 -1.81 12.78 2.08
CA ILE A 86 -0.87 13.90 2.35
C ILE A 86 0.49 13.61 1.71
N LEU A 87 0.97 12.35 1.84
CA LEU A 87 2.19 11.94 1.17
C LEU A 87 2.06 11.97 -0.35
N ALA A 88 0.89 11.61 -0.90
CA ALA A 88 0.62 11.72 -2.33
C ALA A 88 0.77 13.16 -2.84
N TYR A 89 0.18 14.12 -2.15
CA TYR A 89 0.32 15.55 -2.47
C TYR A 89 1.78 16.03 -2.36
N THR A 90 2.44 15.69 -1.26
CA THR A 90 3.84 16.08 -1.03
C THR A 90 4.76 15.48 -2.09
N PHE A 91 4.56 14.20 -2.41
CA PHE A 91 5.37 13.48 -3.39
C PHE A 91 5.20 14.06 -4.80
N THR A 92 3.96 14.35 -5.20
CA THR A 92 3.71 15.02 -6.49
C THR A 92 4.27 16.45 -6.50
N GLY A 93 4.10 17.22 -5.42
CA GLY A 93 4.68 18.57 -5.31
C GLY A 93 6.20 18.60 -5.40
N LEU A 94 6.87 17.54 -4.91
CA LEU A 94 8.33 17.43 -5.00
C LEU A 94 8.81 16.99 -6.40
N PHE A 95 8.19 15.97 -6.97
CA PHE A 95 8.71 15.27 -8.16
C PHE A 95 7.98 15.59 -9.46
N ASP A 96 6.94 16.42 -9.44
CA ASP A 96 6.28 16.86 -10.67
C ASP A 96 7.24 17.71 -11.54
N THR A 97 6.93 17.88 -12.81
CA THR A 97 7.80 18.55 -13.80
C THR A 97 8.35 19.92 -13.34
N TYR A 98 7.52 20.67 -12.60
CA TYR A 98 7.88 21.95 -11.98
C TYR A 98 8.06 21.85 -10.45
N GLY A 99 8.21 20.64 -9.94
CA GLY A 99 8.36 20.38 -8.51
C GLY A 99 9.72 20.81 -7.98
N THR A 100 9.78 20.98 -6.65
CA THR A 100 10.98 21.49 -5.96
C THR A 100 12.22 20.64 -6.24
N ALA A 101 12.07 19.31 -6.30
CA ALA A 101 13.20 18.41 -6.58
C ALA A 101 13.76 18.60 -8.00
N ASN A 102 12.88 18.74 -9.02
CA ASN A 102 13.28 19.01 -10.38
C ASN A 102 14.01 20.37 -10.49
N ASN A 103 13.48 21.41 -9.83
CA ASN A 103 14.07 22.74 -9.85
C ASN A 103 15.45 22.75 -9.17
N LEU A 104 15.60 22.12 -7.98
CA LEU A 104 16.90 22.02 -7.32
C LEU A 104 17.95 21.30 -8.18
N VAL A 105 17.59 20.20 -8.84
CA VAL A 105 18.54 19.47 -9.70
C VAL A 105 18.91 20.32 -10.93
N ARG A 106 17.94 21.03 -11.52
CA ARG A 106 18.20 21.95 -12.65
C ARG A 106 19.15 23.07 -12.25
N ASP A 107 18.93 23.67 -11.08
CA ASP A 107 19.78 24.75 -10.57
C ASP A 107 21.21 24.27 -10.29
N ILE A 108 21.38 23.08 -9.71
CA ILE A 108 22.69 22.50 -9.42
C ILE A 108 23.47 22.16 -10.70
N PHE A 109 22.78 21.62 -11.71
CA PHE A 109 23.42 21.16 -12.95
C PHE A 109 23.28 22.16 -14.12
N ASN A 110 22.72 23.35 -13.89
CA ASN A 110 22.45 24.38 -14.92
C ASN A 110 21.73 23.83 -16.15
N LEU A 111 20.72 23.00 -15.95
CA LEU A 111 19.96 22.37 -17.03
C LEU A 111 18.81 23.27 -17.48
N SER A 112 18.49 23.25 -18.79
CA SER A 112 17.34 23.98 -19.31
C SER A 112 16.01 23.42 -18.77
N ASN A 113 15.00 24.31 -18.67
CA ASN A 113 13.67 23.99 -18.12
C ASN A 113 12.86 22.96 -18.94
N GLU A 114 13.35 22.56 -20.11
CA GLU A 114 12.66 21.63 -21.01
C GLU A 114 12.80 20.15 -20.63
N PHE A 115 13.79 19.81 -19.78
CA PHE A 115 14.01 18.42 -19.39
C PHE A 115 13.28 18.07 -18.07
N ALA A 116 12.31 17.17 -18.15
CA ALA A 116 11.78 16.50 -16.97
C ALA A 116 12.77 15.41 -16.52
N LEU A 117 13.46 15.63 -15.40
CA LEU A 117 14.46 14.69 -14.87
C LEU A 117 13.81 13.48 -14.18
N PHE A 118 12.65 13.69 -13.57
CA PHE A 118 11.88 12.63 -12.95
C PHE A 118 10.68 12.25 -13.85
N PRO A 119 10.34 10.95 -13.93
CA PRO A 119 9.16 10.52 -14.68
C PRO A 119 7.89 11.10 -14.07
N LYS A 120 6.83 11.23 -14.87
CA LYS A 120 5.51 11.65 -14.36
C LYS A 120 5.10 10.77 -13.19
N VAL A 121 4.85 11.40 -12.04
CA VAL A 121 4.54 10.69 -10.79
C VAL A 121 3.07 10.29 -10.71
N ARG A 122 2.17 11.03 -11.38
CA ARG A 122 0.73 10.77 -11.39
C ARG A 122 0.39 9.58 -12.28
N ASN A 123 0.69 8.39 -11.77
CA ASN A 123 0.41 7.10 -12.41
C ASN A 123 0.37 5.98 -11.37
N VAL A 124 0.01 4.77 -11.78
CA VAL A 124 -0.07 3.60 -10.88
C VAL A 124 1.28 3.29 -10.19
N PRO A 125 2.44 3.28 -10.88
CA PRO A 125 3.73 3.10 -10.22
C PRO A 125 4.03 4.15 -9.15
N GLY A 126 3.72 5.43 -9.39
CA GLY A 126 3.89 6.49 -8.40
C GLY A 126 3.04 6.26 -7.16
N ALA A 127 1.78 5.88 -7.35
CA ALA A 127 0.91 5.51 -6.24
C ALA A 127 1.45 4.30 -5.46
N ILE A 128 1.92 3.25 -6.15
CA ILE A 128 2.53 2.07 -5.50
C ILE A 128 3.68 2.48 -4.60
N ILE A 129 4.55 3.37 -5.05
CA ILE A 129 5.68 3.86 -4.25
C ILE A 129 5.18 4.59 -3.01
N VAL A 130 4.26 5.56 -3.16
CA VAL A 130 3.73 6.35 -2.04
C VAL A 130 3.04 5.47 -1.00
N PHE A 131 2.12 4.59 -1.43
CA PHE A 131 1.45 3.65 -0.53
C PHE A 131 2.44 2.73 0.17
N SER A 132 3.45 2.26 -0.54
CA SER A 132 4.45 1.36 0.04
C SER A 132 5.28 2.03 1.13
N PHE A 133 5.71 3.28 0.92
CA PHE A 133 6.44 4.04 1.94
C PHE A 133 5.57 4.47 3.12
N THR A 134 4.26 4.56 2.96
CA THR A 134 3.33 4.88 4.04
C THR A 134 2.94 3.64 4.84
N LEU A 135 2.69 2.50 4.15
CA LEU A 135 2.03 1.34 4.74
C LEU A 135 3.00 0.21 5.13
N TYR A 136 4.30 0.26 4.74
CA TYR A 136 5.25 -0.78 5.15
C TYR A 136 5.35 -0.98 6.67
N PRO A 137 5.12 0.03 7.53
CA PRO A 137 5.24 -0.18 8.96
C PRO A 137 4.23 -1.17 9.52
N TYR A 138 3.08 -1.41 8.87
CA TYR A 138 2.17 -2.49 9.27
C TYR A 138 2.87 -3.85 9.20
N VAL A 139 3.54 -4.13 8.08
CA VAL A 139 4.30 -5.39 7.91
C VAL A 139 5.54 -5.40 8.80
N TYR A 140 6.24 -4.26 8.93
CA TYR A 140 7.39 -4.11 9.81
C TYR A 140 7.06 -4.48 11.26
N LEU A 141 6.00 -3.90 11.84
CA LEU A 141 5.63 -4.11 13.24
C LEU A 141 5.31 -5.58 13.55
N VAL A 142 4.44 -6.21 12.74
CA VAL A 142 4.06 -7.61 12.97
C VAL A 142 5.22 -8.57 12.71
N SER A 143 6.04 -8.29 11.70
CA SER A 143 7.24 -9.08 11.41
C SER A 143 8.29 -8.94 12.50
N ARG A 144 8.52 -7.72 13.01
CA ARG A 144 9.45 -7.46 14.10
C ARG A 144 9.06 -8.22 15.37
N MET A 145 7.78 -8.16 15.76
CA MET A 145 7.28 -8.92 16.91
C MET A 145 7.44 -10.43 16.72
N ALA A 146 7.18 -10.93 15.52
CA ALA A 146 7.36 -12.34 15.20
C ALA A 146 8.83 -12.76 15.26
N PHE A 147 9.77 -11.94 14.77
CA PHE A 147 11.22 -12.20 14.86
C PHE A 147 11.74 -12.16 16.30
N ILE A 148 11.24 -11.22 17.13
CA ILE A 148 11.62 -11.16 18.56
C ILE A 148 11.19 -12.44 19.30
N ASN A 149 10.01 -12.96 18.99
CA ASN A 149 9.47 -14.17 19.60
C ASN A 149 10.06 -15.47 19.00
N GLN A 150 10.85 -15.37 17.95
CA GLN A 150 11.49 -16.52 17.31
C GLN A 150 12.63 -17.04 18.19
N SER A 151 12.70 -18.37 18.37
CA SER A 151 13.77 -19.00 19.14
C SER A 151 15.14 -18.77 18.49
N ARG A 152 16.08 -18.17 19.22
CA ARG A 152 17.46 -18.01 18.78
C ARG A 152 18.14 -19.32 18.50
N SER A 153 17.81 -20.38 19.25
CA SER A 153 18.39 -21.71 19.06
C SER A 153 18.16 -22.28 17.65
N ILE A 154 17.02 -22.00 17.04
CA ILE A 154 16.72 -22.45 15.67
C ILE A 154 17.63 -21.75 14.65
N LEU A 155 17.86 -20.45 14.83
CA LEU A 155 18.73 -19.68 13.94
C LEU A 155 20.21 -20.10 14.11
N GLU A 156 20.62 -20.39 15.32
CA GLU A 156 21.97 -20.87 15.64
C GLU A 156 22.19 -22.30 15.13
N SER A 157 21.19 -23.18 15.26
CA SER A 157 21.24 -24.54 14.69
C SER A 157 21.38 -24.51 13.15
N GLY A 158 20.72 -23.59 12.48
CA GLY A 158 20.90 -23.38 11.05
C GLY A 158 22.35 -23.04 10.69
N ARG A 159 23.00 -22.18 11.50
CA ARG A 159 24.40 -21.81 11.30
C ARG A 159 25.38 -22.97 11.58
N THR A 160 25.12 -23.77 12.61
CA THR A 160 25.95 -24.94 12.92
C THR A 160 25.83 -26.03 11.82
N LEU A 161 24.72 -26.06 11.10
CA LEU A 161 24.51 -26.91 9.92
C LEU A 161 25.11 -26.32 8.63
N GLY A 162 25.87 -25.22 8.72
CA GLY A 162 26.60 -24.63 7.60
C GLY A 162 25.84 -23.61 6.77
N LEU A 163 24.63 -23.23 7.17
CA LEU A 163 23.88 -22.18 6.47
C LEU A 163 24.53 -20.80 6.68
N ASN A 164 24.69 -20.05 5.61
CA ASN A 164 25.12 -18.66 5.69
C ASN A 164 23.98 -17.73 6.20
N ARG A 165 24.30 -16.48 6.52
CA ARG A 165 23.33 -15.53 7.13
C ARG A 165 22.09 -15.28 6.25
N LEU A 166 22.26 -15.21 4.93
CA LEU A 166 21.15 -15.03 3.98
C LEU A 166 20.31 -16.31 3.87
N GLU A 167 20.94 -17.48 3.88
CA GLU A 167 20.21 -18.75 3.87
C GLU A 167 19.40 -18.95 5.13
N VAL A 168 19.93 -18.60 6.31
CA VAL A 168 19.16 -18.60 7.57
C VAL A 168 17.96 -17.69 7.45
N PHE A 169 18.10 -16.49 6.88
CA PHE A 169 16.98 -15.56 6.67
C PHE A 169 15.90 -16.20 5.77
N TYR A 170 16.25 -16.60 4.53
CA TYR A 170 15.24 -17.05 3.58
C TYR A 170 14.70 -18.46 3.87
N ARG A 171 15.53 -19.38 4.40
CA ARG A 171 15.14 -20.79 4.59
C ARG A 171 14.54 -21.07 5.96
N LEU A 172 14.88 -20.30 6.98
CA LEU A 172 14.40 -20.52 8.35
C LEU A 172 13.57 -19.35 8.88
N ALA A 173 14.13 -18.16 8.95
CA ALA A 173 13.51 -17.02 9.62
C ALA A 173 12.20 -16.57 8.95
N VAL A 174 12.23 -16.29 7.65
CA VAL A 174 11.05 -15.82 6.89
C VAL A 174 9.93 -16.86 6.83
N PRO A 175 10.19 -18.15 6.55
CA PRO A 175 9.13 -19.16 6.58
C PRO A 175 8.41 -19.29 7.92
N MET A 176 9.12 -19.13 9.03
CA MET A 176 8.52 -19.21 10.36
C MET A 176 7.59 -18.05 10.70
N ILE A 177 7.88 -16.85 10.20
CA ILE A 177 7.04 -15.66 10.45
C ILE A 177 5.95 -15.45 9.39
N ARG A 178 5.79 -16.35 8.42
CA ARG A 178 4.77 -16.22 7.34
C ARG A 178 3.38 -15.83 7.84
N PRO A 179 2.81 -16.44 8.92
CA PRO A 179 1.48 -16.06 9.39
C PRO A 179 1.40 -14.59 9.80
N ALA A 180 2.43 -14.06 10.46
CA ALA A 180 2.50 -12.66 10.86
C ALA A 180 2.63 -11.73 9.66
N VAL A 181 3.46 -12.09 8.67
CA VAL A 181 3.60 -11.33 7.43
C VAL A 181 2.27 -11.27 6.68
N ILE A 182 1.57 -12.41 6.54
CA ILE A 182 0.25 -12.46 5.87
C ILE A 182 -0.75 -11.55 6.59
N ALA A 183 -0.80 -11.57 7.92
CA ALA A 183 -1.68 -10.70 8.69
C ALA A 183 -1.37 -9.20 8.44
N GLY A 184 -0.08 -8.81 8.42
CA GLY A 184 0.33 -7.46 8.07
C GLY A 184 -0.04 -7.07 6.64
N LEU A 185 0.12 -7.98 5.69
CA LEU A 185 -0.24 -7.77 4.28
C LEU A 185 -1.75 -7.61 4.10
N MET A 186 -2.57 -8.35 4.85
CA MET A 186 -4.03 -8.17 4.82
C MET A 186 -4.45 -6.79 5.30
N LEU A 187 -3.82 -6.25 6.35
CA LEU A 187 -4.06 -4.88 6.79
C LEU A 187 -3.68 -3.87 5.70
N VAL A 188 -2.52 -4.03 5.08
CA VAL A 188 -2.09 -3.17 3.96
C VAL A 188 -3.05 -3.27 2.78
N ALA A 189 -3.52 -4.47 2.43
CA ALA A 189 -4.48 -4.65 1.35
C ALA A 189 -5.80 -3.92 1.64
N MET A 190 -6.32 -4.02 2.88
CA MET A 190 -7.52 -3.31 3.30
C MET A 190 -7.35 -1.79 3.18
N GLU A 191 -6.26 -1.24 3.71
CA GLU A 191 -5.97 0.20 3.62
C GLU A 191 -5.84 0.66 2.16
N THR A 192 -5.12 -0.10 1.32
CA THR A 192 -4.94 0.25 -0.09
C THR A 192 -6.25 0.19 -0.88
N LEU A 193 -7.11 -0.82 -0.60
CA LEU A 193 -8.40 -0.96 -1.29
C LEU A 193 -9.43 0.06 -0.83
N SER A 194 -9.37 0.52 0.41
CA SER A 194 -10.32 1.50 0.97
C SER A 194 -9.92 2.94 0.70
N ASP A 195 -8.68 3.21 0.28
CA ASP A 195 -8.23 4.57 0.04
C ASP A 195 -8.90 5.17 -1.20
N PHE A 196 -9.44 6.36 -1.01
CA PHE A 196 -10.00 7.21 -2.07
C PHE A 196 -9.07 8.39 -2.36
N GLY A 197 -8.57 9.06 -1.32
CA GLY A 197 -7.92 10.34 -1.44
C GLY A 197 -6.62 10.33 -2.24
N ALA A 198 -5.72 9.39 -1.94
CA ALA A 198 -4.46 9.26 -2.67
C ALA A 198 -4.71 8.74 -4.08
N VAL A 199 -5.59 7.75 -4.25
CA VAL A 199 -5.88 7.15 -5.55
C VAL A 199 -6.51 8.14 -6.52
N ASP A 200 -7.45 8.96 -6.05
CA ASP A 200 -8.07 10.03 -6.85
C ASP A 200 -7.06 11.13 -7.21
N HIS A 201 -6.17 11.50 -6.27
CA HIS A 201 -5.08 12.44 -6.52
C HIS A 201 -4.14 11.98 -7.64
N PHE A 202 -3.84 10.68 -7.71
CA PHE A 202 -3.05 10.08 -8.80
C PHE A 202 -3.87 9.87 -10.09
N ALA A 203 -5.14 10.23 -10.11
CA ALA A 203 -6.09 10.04 -11.22
C ALA A 203 -6.21 8.58 -11.68
N ILE A 204 -6.13 7.64 -10.73
CA ILE A 204 -6.24 6.21 -10.99
C ILE A 204 -7.69 5.78 -10.81
N SER A 205 -8.25 5.12 -11.82
CA SER A 205 -9.60 4.57 -11.76
C SER A 205 -9.58 3.21 -11.08
N THR A 206 -9.94 3.19 -9.78
CA THR A 206 -10.10 1.98 -8.96
C THR A 206 -11.56 1.79 -8.57
N PHE A 207 -11.87 0.71 -7.85
CA PHE A 207 -13.23 0.51 -7.32
C PHE A 207 -13.70 1.65 -6.43
N THR A 208 -12.87 2.13 -5.50
CA THR A 208 -13.21 3.25 -4.62
C THR A 208 -13.53 4.52 -5.38
N THR A 209 -12.68 4.91 -6.33
CA THR A 209 -12.95 6.08 -7.19
C THR A 209 -14.19 5.86 -8.06
N GLY A 210 -14.43 4.63 -8.51
CA GLY A 210 -15.63 4.23 -9.26
C GLY A 210 -16.92 4.39 -8.46
N ILE A 211 -16.94 3.93 -7.21
CA ILE A 211 -18.06 4.07 -6.29
C ILE A 211 -18.39 5.56 -6.10
N PHE A 212 -17.39 6.39 -5.82
CA PHE A 212 -17.58 7.83 -5.62
C PHE A 212 -18.07 8.53 -6.89
N ARG A 213 -17.50 8.22 -8.06
CA ARG A 213 -17.94 8.80 -9.35
C ARG A 213 -19.37 8.40 -9.71
N THR A 214 -19.76 7.16 -9.43
CA THR A 214 -21.13 6.70 -9.66
C THR A 214 -22.11 7.40 -8.71
N TRP A 215 -21.73 7.52 -7.43
CA TRP A 215 -22.59 8.17 -6.45
C TRP A 215 -22.75 9.67 -6.69
N TYR A 216 -21.64 10.42 -6.76
CA TYR A 216 -21.67 11.89 -6.84
C TYR A 216 -21.72 12.41 -8.28
N GLY A 217 -21.11 11.72 -9.24
CA GLY A 217 -21.07 12.16 -10.63
C GLY A 217 -22.27 11.74 -11.45
N MET A 218 -22.79 10.54 -11.21
CA MET A 218 -23.99 10.01 -11.90
C MET A 218 -25.25 10.12 -11.06
N TYR A 219 -25.16 10.57 -9.79
CA TYR A 219 -26.26 10.65 -8.81
C TYR A 219 -26.98 9.30 -8.62
N ASP A 220 -26.30 8.18 -8.85
CA ASP A 220 -26.85 6.83 -8.77
C ASP A 220 -26.26 6.09 -7.55
N ILE A 221 -26.89 6.33 -6.40
CA ILE A 221 -26.50 5.68 -5.14
C ILE A 221 -26.77 4.17 -5.16
N HIS A 222 -27.75 3.72 -5.96
CA HIS A 222 -28.11 2.31 -6.02
C HIS A 222 -26.98 1.51 -6.68
N THR A 223 -26.54 1.94 -7.86
CA THR A 223 -25.42 1.33 -8.57
C THR A 223 -24.10 1.47 -7.80
N ALA A 224 -23.88 2.61 -7.12
CA ALA A 224 -22.71 2.78 -6.26
C ALA A 224 -22.65 1.76 -5.11
N LYS A 225 -23.78 1.45 -4.47
CA LYS A 225 -23.86 0.39 -3.44
C LYS A 225 -23.61 -1.00 -4.03
N GLN A 226 -24.13 -1.27 -5.22
CA GLN A 226 -23.87 -2.54 -5.92
C GLN A 226 -22.40 -2.71 -6.30
N LEU A 227 -21.70 -1.61 -6.65
CA LEU A 227 -20.25 -1.63 -6.87
C LEU A 227 -19.43 -1.83 -5.58
N ALA A 228 -20.00 -1.44 -4.43
CA ALA A 228 -19.34 -1.55 -3.13
C ALA A 228 -19.54 -2.92 -2.45
N SER A 229 -20.44 -3.75 -2.95
CA SER A 229 -20.79 -5.07 -2.40
C SER A 229 -20.07 -6.20 -3.11
#